data_b48f07020431acf606636cc9fe6ed44c
#
_entry.id   b48f07020431acf606636cc9fe6ed44c
#
_cell.length_a   1.000
_cell.length_b   1.000
_cell.length_c   1.000
_cell.angle_alpha   90.00
_cell.angle_beta   90.00
_cell.angle_gamma   90.00
#
_symmetry.space_group_name_H-M   'P 1'
#
loop_
_entity.id
_entity.type
_entity.pdbx_description
1 polymer ?
#
loop_
_entity_poly.entity_id
_entity_poly.type
_entity_poly.pdbx_seq_one_letter_code
_entity_poly.pdbx_strand_id
1 'polypeptide(L)'
;VGYCNQCARYLQPPRHWIRADLESKELLTFCIKRVKGLGKVKLVDAGFIWTEPHSKRLKIKLTIQKEVLNGAILQQTFVVEYVVEWRMCDACSRAAANADQWTACVQVRQKVEHKRTFLFLEQLILKHGMEANTIGIKSQPDGLDFYYGSRSHGLKLLDFLQQVVPVRARHDKQLVSHNANNNTYNYQYTFMVEIVPVCKEDIVCLPYKVSLGMGGVGPIMLVTRVGASFQLTDVATLRQIWVDAPQYYRSPYRSVGSAKMMTEYIVLDIEPVDMGKQRAGKYLLADVQVARVSDFGVNDVILHAKTHLGHHLHAGDTAFGYDLASLQIVDPELEKYKHGIQLPDVLLVKKSYQEKRRKRRQRGVDRAWKLQRMDIAEEEGAGGARGAREEDRRANDEEAFLQELEEDEDVRAQVQIFKAAPGATNPGVQQHQDDDESDDDVPEVPIECLLDELSLNRQAQVTAGDEYEEEEGEYEEGEEDDDMAD
;
A
#
# COMPACT_ATOMS: atom_id res chain seq x y z
N VAL A 1 -24.10 -29.53 -20.59
CA VAL A 1 -23.08 -28.50 -20.46
C VAL A 1 -22.64 -28.44 -19.00
N GLY A 2 -21.32 -28.62 -18.73
CA GLY A 2 -20.81 -28.50 -17.37
C GLY A 2 -20.83 -27.03 -16.93
N TYR A 3 -21.32 -26.76 -15.73
CA TYR A 3 -21.37 -25.43 -15.09
C TYR A 3 -20.86 -25.47 -13.65
N CYS A 4 -19.97 -24.59 -13.33
CA CYS A 4 -19.45 -24.48 -11.96
C CYS A 4 -20.26 -23.42 -11.19
N ASN A 5 -20.98 -23.87 -10.17
CA ASN A 5 -21.86 -22.99 -9.38
C ASN A 5 -21.09 -21.97 -8.52
N GLN A 6 -19.82 -22.24 -8.17
CA GLN A 6 -19.03 -21.33 -7.31
C GLN A 6 -18.40 -20.17 -8.06
N CYS A 7 -17.96 -20.39 -9.31
CA CYS A 7 -17.28 -19.36 -10.08
C CYS A 7 -18.03 -18.94 -11.36
N ALA A 8 -19.28 -19.42 -11.55
CA ALA A 8 -20.15 -19.11 -12.68
C ALA A 8 -19.52 -19.36 -14.05
N ARG A 9 -18.69 -20.42 -14.18
CA ARG A 9 -18.00 -20.77 -15.42
C ARG A 9 -18.60 -21.98 -16.09
N TYR A 10 -18.63 -21.95 -17.43
CA TYR A 10 -19.06 -23.06 -18.27
C TYR A 10 -17.87 -23.84 -18.83
N LEU A 11 -17.96 -25.18 -18.83
CA LEU A 11 -16.90 -26.04 -19.32
C LEU A 11 -16.92 -26.11 -20.86
N GLN A 12 -15.89 -25.60 -21.48
CA GLN A 12 -15.60 -25.80 -22.91
C GLN A 12 -14.63 -26.98 -23.06
N PRO A 13 -15.04 -28.06 -23.70
CA PRO A 13 -14.10 -29.16 -23.93
C PRO A 13 -12.88 -28.73 -24.74
N PRO A 14 -11.65 -29.20 -24.43
CA PRO A 14 -11.42 -30.34 -23.54
C PRO A 14 -11.35 -30.00 -22.05
N ARG A 15 -10.82 -28.81 -21.63
CA ARG A 15 -10.61 -28.46 -20.23
C ARG A 15 -10.72 -26.96 -19.92
N HIS A 16 -11.12 -26.15 -20.87
CA HIS A 16 -11.25 -24.71 -20.68
C HIS A 16 -12.56 -24.34 -19.97
N TRP A 17 -12.50 -23.37 -19.07
CA TRP A 17 -13.64 -22.84 -18.36
C TRP A 17 -13.83 -21.37 -18.75
N ILE A 18 -14.99 -21.04 -19.30
CA ILE A 18 -15.34 -19.69 -19.74
C ILE A 18 -16.34 -19.11 -18.75
N ARG A 19 -16.11 -17.88 -18.30
CA ARG A 19 -17.09 -17.13 -17.53
C ARG A 19 -18.07 -16.51 -18.53
N ALA A 20 -19.33 -16.75 -18.33
CA ALA A 20 -20.39 -16.18 -19.14
C ALA A 20 -21.66 -16.06 -18.31
N ASP A 21 -22.34 -14.94 -18.43
CA ASP A 21 -23.62 -14.72 -17.77
C ASP A 21 -24.76 -15.35 -18.57
N LEU A 22 -25.91 -15.55 -17.91
CA LEU A 22 -27.09 -16.05 -18.58
C LEU A 22 -27.53 -15.08 -19.70
N GLU A 23 -27.82 -15.62 -20.88
CA GLU A 23 -28.25 -14.86 -22.08
C GLU A 23 -27.17 -13.92 -22.68
N SER A 24 -25.92 -14.01 -22.25
CA SER A 24 -24.81 -13.26 -22.82
C SER A 24 -24.44 -13.70 -24.22
N LYS A 25 -23.86 -12.81 -25.03
CA LYS A 25 -23.32 -13.12 -26.37
C LYS A 25 -22.26 -14.20 -26.36
N GLU A 26 -21.46 -14.23 -25.27
CA GLU A 26 -20.39 -15.21 -25.03
C GLU A 26 -20.97 -16.61 -24.86
N LEU A 27 -22.01 -16.74 -24.02
CA LEU A 27 -22.71 -18.00 -23.82
C LEU A 27 -23.39 -18.47 -25.11
N LEU A 28 -23.95 -17.55 -25.91
CA LEU A 28 -24.52 -17.87 -27.20
C LEU A 28 -23.48 -18.44 -28.17
N THR A 29 -22.33 -17.75 -28.27
CA THR A 29 -21.20 -18.19 -29.13
C THR A 29 -20.67 -19.55 -28.69
N PHE A 30 -20.54 -19.76 -27.38
CA PHE A 30 -20.14 -21.03 -26.80
C PHE A 30 -21.11 -22.18 -27.18
N CYS A 31 -22.41 -21.95 -27.08
CA CYS A 31 -23.41 -22.94 -27.42
C CYS A 31 -23.43 -23.22 -28.94
N ILE A 32 -23.33 -22.20 -29.80
CA ILE A 32 -23.28 -22.32 -31.25
C ILE A 32 -22.10 -23.20 -31.69
N LYS A 33 -20.90 -23.00 -31.12
CA LYS A 33 -19.70 -23.80 -31.41
C LYS A 33 -19.87 -25.28 -31.10
N ARG A 34 -20.81 -25.66 -30.24
CA ARG A 34 -21.10 -27.08 -29.90
C ARG A 34 -22.10 -27.76 -30.81
N VAL A 35 -22.83 -27.01 -31.62
CA VAL A 35 -23.80 -27.61 -32.55
C VAL A 35 -23.07 -28.26 -33.75
N LYS A 36 -23.16 -29.57 -33.85
CA LYS A 36 -22.54 -30.30 -34.95
C LYS A 36 -23.26 -29.99 -36.27
N GLY A 37 -22.48 -29.75 -37.31
CA GLY A 37 -23.02 -29.58 -38.69
C GLY A 37 -23.30 -28.12 -39.09
N LEU A 38 -23.16 -27.14 -38.18
CA LEU A 38 -23.40 -25.73 -38.49
C LEU A 38 -22.40 -25.15 -39.52
N GLY A 39 -21.18 -25.68 -39.58
CA GLY A 39 -20.18 -25.23 -40.56
C GLY A 39 -20.55 -25.52 -42.03
N LYS A 40 -21.59 -26.32 -42.30
CA LYS A 40 -22.08 -26.65 -43.67
C LYS A 40 -23.29 -25.81 -44.10
N VAL A 41 -23.77 -24.93 -43.26
CA VAL A 41 -24.97 -24.09 -43.45
C VAL A 41 -24.71 -22.66 -43.04
N LYS A 42 -25.41 -21.71 -43.64
CA LYS A 42 -25.30 -20.31 -43.28
C LYS A 42 -26.23 -20.04 -42.11
N LEU A 43 -25.66 -19.55 -41.00
CA LEU A 43 -26.42 -19.07 -39.85
C LEU A 43 -26.92 -17.67 -40.16
N VAL A 44 -28.23 -17.46 -40.06
CA VAL A 44 -28.88 -16.15 -40.29
C VAL A 44 -29.12 -15.41 -38.99
N ASP A 45 -29.67 -16.12 -38.01
CA ASP A 45 -30.04 -15.56 -36.73
C ASP A 45 -29.90 -16.61 -35.62
N ALA A 46 -29.49 -16.17 -34.44
CA ALA A 46 -29.39 -17.00 -33.26
C ALA A 46 -29.77 -16.18 -32.01
N GLY A 47 -30.65 -16.71 -31.17
CA GLY A 47 -31.09 -16.05 -29.95
C GLY A 47 -31.50 -17.06 -28.89
N PHE A 48 -31.43 -16.62 -27.63
CA PHE A 48 -31.95 -17.41 -26.50
C PHE A 48 -33.48 -17.38 -26.48
N ILE A 49 -34.08 -18.51 -26.09
CA ILE A 49 -35.45 -18.56 -25.63
C ILE A 49 -35.41 -18.58 -24.11
N TRP A 50 -36.03 -17.61 -23.48
CA TRP A 50 -36.06 -17.50 -22.03
C TRP A 50 -36.53 -18.82 -21.39
N THR A 51 -35.78 -19.29 -20.41
CA THR A 51 -36.10 -20.47 -19.62
C THR A 51 -35.81 -20.15 -18.16
N GLU A 52 -36.66 -20.65 -17.28
CA GLU A 52 -36.43 -20.45 -15.83
C GLU A 52 -35.08 -21.01 -15.42
N PRO A 53 -34.26 -20.26 -14.64
CA PRO A 53 -32.94 -20.72 -14.19
C PRO A 53 -32.99 -22.05 -13.42
N HIS A 54 -34.06 -22.32 -12.71
CA HIS A 54 -34.28 -23.55 -11.95
C HIS A 54 -34.41 -24.80 -12.86
N SER A 55 -34.82 -24.63 -14.10
CA SER A 55 -35.01 -25.75 -15.06
C SER A 55 -33.69 -26.39 -15.49
N LYS A 56 -32.54 -25.72 -15.24
CA LYS A 56 -31.20 -26.15 -15.68
C LYS A 56 -31.15 -26.43 -17.16
N ARG A 57 -31.94 -25.74 -17.98
CA ARG A 57 -32.02 -25.87 -19.43
C ARG A 57 -31.80 -24.55 -20.12
N LEU A 58 -30.96 -24.57 -21.16
CA LEU A 58 -30.74 -23.42 -22.03
C LEU A 58 -31.34 -23.77 -23.41
N LYS A 59 -32.26 -22.96 -23.89
CA LYS A 59 -32.88 -23.14 -25.23
C LYS A 59 -32.40 -22.04 -26.15
N ILE A 60 -31.90 -22.44 -27.31
CA ILE A 60 -31.41 -21.54 -28.34
C ILE A 60 -32.19 -21.76 -29.59
N LYS A 61 -32.74 -20.69 -30.17
CA LYS A 61 -33.38 -20.63 -31.45
C LYS A 61 -32.33 -20.30 -32.50
N LEU A 62 -32.14 -21.19 -33.47
CA LEU A 62 -31.19 -21.02 -34.57
C LEU A 62 -31.98 -20.96 -35.88
N THR A 63 -31.77 -19.92 -36.68
CA THR A 63 -32.32 -19.79 -38.03
C THR A 63 -31.19 -20.01 -39.02
N ILE A 64 -31.28 -21.07 -39.79
CA ILE A 64 -30.26 -21.49 -40.77
C ILE A 64 -30.79 -21.45 -42.18
N GLN A 65 -29.90 -21.12 -43.10
CA GLN A 65 -30.15 -21.18 -44.54
C GLN A 65 -29.22 -22.18 -45.20
N LYS A 66 -29.77 -22.98 -46.08
CA LYS A 66 -29.02 -23.93 -46.90
C LYS A 66 -29.56 -23.94 -48.33
N GLU A 67 -28.66 -23.93 -49.26
CA GLU A 67 -28.99 -24.15 -50.67
C GLU A 67 -29.27 -25.65 -50.91
N VAL A 68 -30.39 -25.92 -51.47
CA VAL A 68 -30.86 -27.28 -51.81
C VAL A 68 -30.88 -27.41 -53.31
N LEU A 69 -31.09 -28.65 -53.87
CA LEU A 69 -31.14 -28.96 -55.23
C LEU A 69 -31.83 -27.89 -56.10
N ASN A 70 -31.21 -27.50 -57.23
CA ASN A 70 -31.67 -26.48 -58.19
C ASN A 70 -31.57 -25.00 -57.72
N GLY A 71 -30.67 -24.67 -56.79
CA GLY A 71 -30.45 -23.27 -56.42
C GLY A 71 -31.53 -22.67 -55.48
N ALA A 72 -32.45 -23.47 -54.99
CA ALA A 72 -33.47 -23.05 -54.06
C ALA A 72 -32.84 -22.85 -52.64
N ILE A 73 -33.02 -21.67 -52.06
CA ILE A 73 -32.56 -21.36 -50.69
C ILE A 73 -33.66 -21.74 -49.69
N LEU A 74 -33.40 -22.74 -48.87
CA LEU A 74 -34.30 -23.15 -47.80
C LEU A 74 -33.87 -22.50 -46.49
N GLN A 75 -34.79 -21.81 -45.84
CA GLN A 75 -34.58 -21.25 -44.48
C GLN A 75 -35.42 -22.01 -43.48
N GLN A 76 -34.79 -22.50 -42.43
CA GLN A 76 -35.47 -23.25 -41.39
C GLN A 76 -34.99 -22.83 -39.98
N THR A 77 -35.92 -22.85 -39.03
CA THR A 77 -35.68 -22.53 -37.63
C THR A 77 -35.66 -23.79 -36.79
N PHE A 78 -34.61 -23.94 -35.99
CA PHE A 78 -34.46 -25.06 -35.06
C PHE A 78 -34.30 -24.53 -33.63
N VAL A 79 -34.81 -25.29 -32.69
CA VAL A 79 -34.60 -25.05 -31.26
C VAL A 79 -33.68 -26.15 -30.73
N VAL A 80 -32.54 -25.73 -30.19
CA VAL A 80 -31.56 -26.62 -29.57
C VAL A 80 -31.65 -26.44 -28.06
N GLU A 81 -31.80 -27.56 -27.36
CA GLU A 81 -31.88 -27.56 -25.89
C GLU A 81 -30.58 -28.12 -25.31
N TYR A 82 -30.00 -27.38 -24.35
CA TYR A 82 -28.86 -27.80 -23.59
C TYR A 82 -29.25 -28.01 -22.14
N VAL A 83 -28.84 -29.15 -21.56
CA VAL A 83 -29.00 -29.45 -20.14
C VAL A 83 -27.73 -28.99 -19.42
N VAL A 84 -27.89 -28.17 -18.38
CA VAL A 84 -26.81 -27.69 -17.55
C VAL A 84 -26.59 -28.69 -16.41
N GLU A 85 -25.41 -29.29 -16.36
CA GLU A 85 -24.97 -30.20 -15.33
C GLU A 85 -24.01 -29.46 -14.38
N TRP A 86 -24.25 -29.55 -13.10
CA TRP A 86 -23.34 -28.97 -12.14
C TRP A 86 -22.07 -29.81 -12.03
N ARG A 87 -20.94 -29.16 -12.26
CA ARG A 87 -19.62 -29.76 -12.17
C ARG A 87 -18.66 -28.71 -11.64
N MET A 88 -17.99 -28.97 -10.54
CA MET A 88 -16.96 -28.09 -10.04
C MET A 88 -15.78 -28.04 -11.02
N CYS A 89 -15.24 -26.83 -11.25
CA CYS A 89 -13.98 -26.68 -11.97
C CYS A 89 -12.80 -27.09 -11.06
N ASP A 90 -11.66 -27.41 -11.65
CA ASP A 90 -10.48 -27.89 -10.91
C ASP A 90 -10.00 -26.89 -9.85
N ALA A 91 -10.13 -25.58 -10.13
CA ALA A 91 -9.78 -24.53 -9.16
C ALA A 91 -10.73 -24.53 -7.96
N CYS A 92 -12.05 -24.57 -8.20
CA CYS A 92 -13.04 -24.59 -7.12
C CYS A 92 -13.03 -25.92 -6.36
N SER A 93 -12.74 -27.03 -7.04
CA SER A 93 -12.57 -28.34 -6.37
C SER A 93 -11.38 -28.34 -5.42
N ARG A 94 -10.27 -27.73 -5.83
CA ARG A 94 -9.10 -27.56 -4.95
C ARG A 94 -9.41 -26.62 -3.79
N ALA A 95 -10.06 -25.48 -4.04
CA ALA A 95 -10.46 -24.55 -3.01
C ALA A 95 -11.44 -25.16 -1.99
N ALA A 96 -12.38 -26.02 -2.46
CA ALA A 96 -13.29 -26.73 -1.56
C ALA A 96 -12.61 -27.83 -0.74
N ALA A 97 -11.53 -28.44 -1.28
CA ALA A 97 -10.74 -29.43 -0.54
C ALA A 97 -9.87 -28.81 0.55
N ASN A 98 -9.35 -27.59 0.32
CA ASN A 98 -8.52 -26.82 1.25
C ASN A 98 -8.87 -25.34 1.06
N ALA A 99 -9.58 -24.73 2.00
CA ALA A 99 -9.95 -23.33 1.96
C ALA A 99 -8.71 -22.40 1.97
N ASP A 100 -7.64 -22.84 2.61
CA ASP A 100 -6.36 -22.11 2.72
C ASP A 100 -5.35 -22.44 1.62
N GLN A 101 -5.79 -23.01 0.50
CA GLN A 101 -4.86 -23.35 -0.58
C GLN A 101 -4.46 -22.10 -1.37
N TRP A 102 -3.24 -21.65 -1.15
CA TRP A 102 -2.61 -20.57 -1.89
C TRP A 102 -1.52 -21.10 -2.84
N THR A 103 -1.30 -20.37 -3.92
CA THR A 103 -0.22 -20.66 -4.90
C THR A 103 0.94 -19.69 -4.75
N ALA A 104 0.67 -18.46 -4.36
CA ALA A 104 1.69 -17.44 -4.12
C ALA A 104 1.47 -16.76 -2.77
N CYS A 105 2.56 -16.52 -2.05
CA CYS A 105 2.58 -15.78 -0.80
C CYS A 105 3.57 -14.63 -0.93
N VAL A 106 3.14 -13.41 -0.60
CA VAL A 106 4.00 -12.23 -0.53
C VAL A 106 4.18 -11.87 0.94
N GLN A 107 5.40 -12.04 1.44
CA GLN A 107 5.76 -11.78 2.83
C GLN A 107 6.45 -10.42 2.91
N VAL A 108 5.78 -9.42 3.46
CA VAL A 108 6.34 -8.08 3.64
C VAL A 108 6.88 -7.98 5.06
N ARG A 109 8.16 -7.63 5.20
CA ARG A 109 8.85 -7.54 6.50
C ARG A 109 9.60 -6.23 6.63
N GLN A 110 9.55 -5.64 7.83
CA GLN A 110 10.34 -4.48 8.21
C GLN A 110 10.79 -4.62 9.66
N LYS A 111 12.08 -4.49 9.89
CA LYS A 111 12.70 -4.60 11.24
C LYS A 111 12.72 -3.24 11.93
N VAL A 112 11.56 -2.73 12.31
CA VAL A 112 11.37 -1.47 13.02
C VAL A 112 10.41 -1.66 14.19
N GLU A 113 10.55 -0.86 15.24
CA GLU A 113 9.73 -0.99 16.46
C GLU A 113 8.29 -0.48 16.30
N HIS A 114 8.00 0.34 15.29
CA HIS A 114 6.68 0.93 15.04
C HIS A 114 6.06 0.43 13.73
N LYS A 115 4.73 0.46 13.64
CA LYS A 115 3.98 -0.05 12.48
C LYS A 115 3.49 1.07 11.52
N ARG A 116 3.96 2.31 11.64
CA ARG A 116 3.49 3.43 10.80
C ARG A 116 3.64 3.18 9.30
N THR A 117 4.74 2.57 8.87
CA THR A 117 4.96 2.22 7.46
C THR A 117 3.90 1.25 6.94
N PHE A 118 3.50 0.27 7.75
CA PHE A 118 2.46 -0.68 7.37
C PHE A 118 1.08 -0.03 7.30
N LEU A 119 0.76 0.91 8.20
CA LEU A 119 -0.47 1.69 8.13
C LEU A 119 -0.54 2.54 6.85
N PHE A 120 0.58 3.14 6.47
CA PHE A 120 0.66 3.87 5.21
C PHE A 120 0.51 2.95 3.99
N LEU A 121 1.20 1.80 3.98
CA LEU A 121 1.07 0.79 2.92
C LEU A 121 -0.35 0.25 2.80
N GLU A 122 -1.03 0.00 3.92
CA GLU A 122 -2.42 -0.42 3.95
C GLU A 122 -3.30 0.55 3.16
N GLN A 123 -3.18 1.86 3.42
CA GLN A 123 -3.95 2.87 2.72
C GLN A 123 -3.65 2.93 1.22
N LEU A 124 -2.39 2.75 0.82
CA LEU A 124 -2.01 2.72 -0.58
C LEU A 124 -2.50 1.45 -1.31
N ILE A 125 -2.45 0.30 -0.64
CA ILE A 125 -2.97 -0.96 -1.18
C ILE A 125 -4.49 -0.86 -1.41
N LEU A 126 -5.23 -0.27 -0.46
CA LEU A 126 -6.66 0.00 -0.59
C LEU A 126 -6.96 0.96 -1.74
N LYS A 127 -6.22 2.07 -1.84
CA LYS A 127 -6.39 3.08 -2.90
C LYS A 127 -6.24 2.48 -4.30
N HIS A 128 -5.30 1.56 -4.47
CA HIS A 128 -5.01 0.94 -5.76
C HIS A 128 -5.72 -0.41 -5.96
N GLY A 129 -6.56 -0.84 -5.02
CA GLY A 129 -7.34 -2.08 -5.11
C GLY A 129 -6.50 -3.35 -5.24
N MET A 130 -5.25 -3.34 -4.72
CA MET A 130 -4.33 -4.48 -4.83
C MET A 130 -4.75 -5.66 -3.94
N GLU A 131 -5.68 -5.45 -3.02
CA GLU A 131 -6.27 -6.48 -2.16
C GLU A 131 -7.30 -7.36 -2.85
N ALA A 132 -7.92 -6.88 -3.95
CA ALA A 132 -9.11 -7.50 -4.57
C ALA A 132 -8.93 -8.97 -4.98
N ASN A 133 -7.70 -9.43 -5.19
CA ASN A 133 -7.39 -10.79 -5.59
C ASN A 133 -6.70 -11.62 -4.49
N THR A 134 -6.68 -11.13 -3.25
CA THR A 134 -6.11 -11.88 -2.12
C THR A 134 -7.10 -12.93 -1.61
N ILE A 135 -6.60 -14.11 -1.25
CA ILE A 135 -7.37 -15.14 -0.53
C ILE A 135 -7.51 -14.76 0.94
N GLY A 136 -6.45 -14.18 1.49
CA GLY A 136 -6.41 -13.72 2.87
C GLY A 136 -5.14 -12.97 3.19
N ILE A 137 -5.19 -12.14 4.23
CA ILE A 137 -4.07 -11.34 4.71
C ILE A 137 -3.87 -11.70 6.18
N LYS A 138 -2.64 -12.07 6.56
CA LYS A 138 -2.31 -12.38 7.96
C LYS A 138 -1.31 -11.37 8.50
N SER A 139 -1.57 -10.89 9.71
CA SER A 139 -0.65 -10.03 10.45
C SER A 139 0.42 -10.89 11.11
N GLN A 140 1.67 -10.45 11.01
CA GLN A 140 2.83 -11.03 11.68
C GLN A 140 3.48 -9.96 12.57
N PRO A 141 4.26 -10.32 13.59
CA PRO A 141 4.94 -9.34 14.45
C PRO A 141 5.76 -8.31 13.68
N ASP A 142 6.49 -8.78 12.65
CA ASP A 142 7.40 -7.95 11.84
C ASP A 142 6.82 -7.55 10.48
N GLY A 143 5.52 -7.83 10.21
CA GLY A 143 4.97 -7.51 8.90
C GLY A 143 3.60 -8.09 8.57
N LEU A 144 3.35 -8.24 7.26
CA LEU A 144 2.10 -8.73 6.69
C LEU A 144 2.39 -9.82 5.67
N ASP A 145 1.53 -10.85 5.64
CA ASP A 145 1.55 -11.95 4.68
C ASP A 145 0.30 -11.90 3.81
N PHE A 146 0.48 -11.78 2.50
CA PHE A 146 -0.59 -11.74 1.51
C PHE A 146 -0.62 -13.07 0.75
N TYR A 147 -1.77 -13.76 0.75
CA TYR A 147 -1.96 -15.04 0.08
C TYR A 147 -2.78 -14.90 -1.19
N TYR A 148 -2.26 -15.44 -2.29
CA TYR A 148 -2.87 -15.34 -3.61
C TYR A 148 -3.11 -16.72 -4.25
N GLY A 149 -4.21 -16.85 -4.99
CA GLY A 149 -4.51 -18.04 -5.79
C GLY A 149 -3.69 -18.17 -7.07
N SER A 150 -3.06 -17.08 -7.53
CA SER A 150 -2.24 -17.05 -8.74
C SER A 150 -0.90 -16.35 -8.50
N ARG A 151 0.15 -16.85 -9.14
CA ARG A 151 1.49 -16.24 -9.11
C ARG A 151 1.48 -14.81 -9.66
N SER A 152 0.73 -14.55 -10.72
CA SER A 152 0.68 -13.24 -11.38
C SER A 152 0.17 -12.13 -10.46
N HIS A 153 -0.82 -12.42 -9.62
CA HIS A 153 -1.33 -11.46 -8.65
C HIS A 153 -0.28 -11.12 -7.57
N GLY A 154 0.48 -12.13 -7.10
CA GLY A 154 1.59 -11.89 -6.18
C GLY A 154 2.70 -11.02 -6.78
N LEU A 155 3.03 -11.22 -8.07
CA LEU A 155 3.99 -10.39 -8.78
C LEU A 155 3.50 -8.95 -8.95
N LYS A 156 2.23 -8.74 -9.29
CA LYS A 156 1.65 -7.38 -9.36
C LYS A 156 1.78 -6.61 -8.05
N LEU A 157 1.49 -7.27 -6.91
CA LEU A 157 1.72 -6.63 -5.61
C LEU A 157 3.19 -6.35 -5.37
N LEU A 158 4.09 -7.26 -5.75
CA LEU A 158 5.53 -7.06 -5.60
C LEU A 158 6.02 -5.84 -6.38
N ASP A 159 5.62 -5.72 -7.65
CA ASP A 159 5.98 -4.60 -8.53
C ASP A 159 5.42 -3.28 -7.98
N PHE A 160 4.19 -3.29 -7.45
CA PHE A 160 3.61 -2.15 -6.77
C PHE A 160 4.43 -1.72 -5.53
N LEU A 161 4.81 -2.66 -4.67
CA LEU A 161 5.61 -2.36 -3.48
C LEU A 161 6.98 -1.78 -3.84
N GLN A 162 7.62 -2.24 -4.93
CA GLN A 162 8.88 -1.69 -5.41
C GLN A 162 8.78 -0.24 -5.90
N GLN A 163 7.60 0.16 -6.41
CA GLN A 163 7.36 1.53 -6.85
C GLN A 163 7.05 2.49 -5.70
N VAL A 164 6.53 1.98 -4.59
CA VAL A 164 6.05 2.79 -3.47
C VAL A 164 7.08 2.91 -2.35
N VAL A 165 7.78 1.82 -2.03
CA VAL A 165 8.69 1.75 -0.86
C VAL A 165 10.04 1.19 -1.28
N PRO A 166 11.14 1.59 -0.62
CA PRO A 166 12.46 1.06 -0.91
C PRO A 166 12.55 -0.38 -0.36
N VAL A 167 12.46 -1.37 -1.24
CA VAL A 167 12.41 -2.80 -0.89
C VAL A 167 13.50 -3.62 -1.57
N ARG A 168 13.80 -4.74 -0.93
CA ARG A 168 14.59 -5.82 -1.50
C ARG A 168 13.72 -7.07 -1.59
N ALA A 169 13.58 -7.63 -2.78
CA ALA A 169 12.78 -8.82 -3.02
C ALA A 169 13.64 -10.07 -3.20
N ARG A 170 13.15 -11.19 -2.68
CA ARG A 170 13.67 -12.54 -2.94
C ARG A 170 12.52 -13.43 -3.38
N HIS A 171 12.82 -14.31 -4.34
CA HIS A 171 11.84 -15.22 -4.92
C HIS A 171 12.25 -16.65 -4.59
N ASP A 172 11.34 -17.39 -3.95
CA ASP A 172 11.51 -18.79 -3.65
C ASP A 172 10.39 -19.59 -4.32
N LYS A 173 10.75 -20.78 -4.82
CA LYS A 173 9.84 -21.72 -5.48
C LYS A 173 9.95 -23.07 -4.81
N GLN A 174 8.84 -23.58 -4.28
CA GLN A 174 8.76 -24.87 -3.64
C GLN A 174 7.84 -25.80 -4.42
N LEU A 175 8.30 -27.01 -4.72
CA LEU A 175 7.48 -28.08 -5.27
C LEU A 175 6.62 -28.70 -4.16
N VAL A 176 5.30 -28.60 -4.30
CA VAL A 176 4.34 -29.19 -3.33
C VAL A 176 3.94 -30.59 -3.72
N SER A 177 3.58 -30.79 -4.99
CA SER A 177 3.17 -32.11 -5.49
C SER A 177 3.48 -32.27 -6.98
N HIS A 178 3.74 -33.51 -7.35
CA HIS A 178 3.93 -33.94 -8.73
C HIS A 178 2.98 -35.10 -9.04
N ASN A 179 2.25 -34.96 -10.12
CA ASN A 179 1.38 -36.04 -10.62
C ASN A 179 2.05 -36.68 -11.83
N ALA A 180 2.62 -37.87 -11.62
CA ALA A 180 3.34 -38.61 -12.66
C ALA A 180 2.46 -39.03 -13.86
N ASN A 181 1.15 -39.26 -13.65
CA ASN A 181 0.25 -39.69 -14.70
C ASN A 181 -0.05 -38.58 -15.72
N ASN A 182 -0.12 -37.32 -15.26
CA ASN A 182 -0.43 -36.16 -16.09
C ASN A 182 0.78 -35.25 -16.31
N ASN A 183 1.94 -35.60 -15.78
CA ASN A 183 3.18 -34.81 -15.77
C ASN A 183 2.94 -33.37 -15.34
N THR A 184 2.06 -33.17 -14.33
CA THR A 184 1.73 -31.85 -13.81
C THR A 184 2.42 -31.61 -12.48
N TYR A 185 3.02 -30.44 -12.34
CA TYR A 185 3.74 -30.01 -11.13
C TYR A 185 2.95 -28.89 -10.46
N ASN A 186 2.74 -28.97 -9.15
CA ASN A 186 2.16 -27.90 -8.35
C ASN A 186 3.26 -27.23 -7.55
N TYR A 187 3.49 -25.97 -7.81
CA TYR A 187 4.47 -25.16 -7.12
C TYR A 187 3.80 -24.13 -6.22
N GLN A 188 4.42 -23.88 -5.09
CA GLN A 188 4.16 -22.69 -4.27
C GLN A 188 5.30 -21.69 -4.46
N TYR A 189 4.93 -20.42 -4.62
CA TYR A 189 5.86 -19.31 -4.80
C TYR A 189 5.81 -18.41 -3.57
N THR A 190 6.96 -18.17 -2.96
CA THR A 190 7.09 -17.24 -1.84
C THR A 190 7.93 -16.06 -2.26
N PHE A 191 7.35 -14.87 -2.19
CA PHE A 191 8.03 -13.60 -2.46
C PHE A 191 8.30 -12.93 -1.12
N MET A 192 9.56 -12.94 -0.69
CA MET A 192 9.98 -12.25 0.51
C MET A 192 10.39 -10.83 0.16
N VAL A 193 9.69 -9.85 0.72
CA VAL A 193 9.89 -8.42 0.51
C VAL A 193 10.39 -7.81 1.81
N GLU A 194 11.64 -7.36 1.83
CA GLU A 194 12.24 -6.71 2.98
C GLU A 194 12.30 -5.20 2.73
N ILE A 195 11.57 -4.43 3.53
CA ILE A 195 11.57 -2.96 3.50
C ILE A 195 12.80 -2.47 4.25
N VAL A 196 13.42 -1.41 3.76
CA VAL A 196 14.53 -0.75 4.45
C VAL A 196 14.08 -0.30 5.85
N PRO A 197 14.83 -0.66 6.93
CA PRO A 197 14.46 -0.33 8.30
C PRO A 197 14.82 1.11 8.66
N VAL A 198 14.48 2.06 7.80
CA VAL A 198 14.68 3.49 7.97
C VAL A 198 13.36 4.19 7.68
N CYS A 199 12.89 4.97 8.64
CA CYS A 199 11.60 5.63 8.56
C CYS A 199 11.75 7.15 8.51
N LYS A 200 10.68 7.82 8.11
CA LYS A 200 10.63 9.28 8.15
C LYS A 200 10.85 9.77 9.57
N GLU A 201 11.55 10.90 9.71
CA GLU A 201 11.93 11.51 10.98
C GLU A 201 13.06 10.80 11.75
N ASP A 202 13.57 9.67 11.26
CA ASP A 202 14.70 8.98 11.88
C ASP A 202 16.03 9.72 11.62
N ILE A 203 16.96 9.61 12.57
CA ILE A 203 18.35 10.03 12.39
C ILE A 203 19.18 8.82 12.01
N VAL A 204 19.99 8.97 10.98
CA VAL A 204 20.94 7.96 10.53
C VAL A 204 22.37 8.46 10.60
N CYS A 205 23.30 7.56 10.98
CA CYS A 205 24.73 7.80 10.87
C CYS A 205 25.24 7.12 9.61
N LEU A 206 25.75 7.92 8.65
CA LEU A 206 26.24 7.40 7.39
C LEU A 206 27.64 6.83 7.57
N PRO A 207 27.93 5.61 7.03
CA PRO A 207 29.29 5.10 6.94
C PRO A 207 30.18 6.05 6.12
N TYR A 208 31.41 6.26 6.55
CA TYR A 208 32.35 7.21 5.91
C TYR A 208 32.52 6.99 4.40
N LYS A 209 32.56 5.72 3.97
CA LYS A 209 32.65 5.35 2.55
C LYS A 209 31.44 5.80 1.74
N VAL A 210 30.26 5.70 2.32
CA VAL A 210 28.97 6.09 1.70
C VAL A 210 28.91 7.61 1.58
N SER A 211 29.28 8.32 2.67
CA SER A 211 29.34 9.78 2.70
C SER A 211 30.26 10.34 1.61
N LEU A 212 31.47 9.79 1.46
CA LEU A 212 32.39 10.18 0.40
C LEU A 212 31.83 9.96 -1.00
N GLY A 213 31.16 8.80 -1.22
CA GLY A 213 30.52 8.48 -2.50
C GLY A 213 29.36 9.40 -2.85
N MET A 214 28.74 10.04 -1.86
CA MET A 214 27.60 10.96 -1.99
C MET A 214 27.99 12.45 -1.91
N GLY A 215 29.26 12.78 -2.13
CA GLY A 215 29.73 14.17 -2.17
C GLY A 215 30.17 14.75 -0.82
N GLY A 216 30.58 13.90 0.13
CA GLY A 216 31.16 14.32 1.40
C GLY A 216 30.16 15.04 2.31
N VAL A 217 28.96 14.53 2.44
CA VAL A 217 27.94 15.03 3.36
C VAL A 217 28.27 14.65 4.80
N GLY A 218 27.62 15.32 5.75
CA GLY A 218 27.84 15.10 7.18
C GLY A 218 27.54 13.67 7.62
N PRO A 219 28.09 13.23 8.76
CA PRO A 219 27.87 11.88 9.27
C PRO A 219 26.43 11.66 9.74
N ILE A 220 25.81 12.68 10.30
CA ILE A 220 24.46 12.62 10.84
C ILE A 220 23.49 13.26 9.85
N MET A 221 22.51 12.47 9.43
CA MET A 221 21.50 12.87 8.45
C MET A 221 20.11 12.59 8.99
N LEU A 222 19.18 13.48 8.69
CA LEU A 222 17.75 13.33 8.98
C LEU A 222 17.04 12.74 7.75
N VAL A 223 16.19 11.75 7.99
CA VAL A 223 15.30 11.20 6.97
C VAL A 223 14.07 12.09 6.85
N THR A 224 13.98 12.83 5.75
CA THR A 224 12.89 13.79 5.53
C THR A 224 11.73 13.23 4.72
N ARG A 225 12.00 12.33 3.80
CA ARG A 225 10.98 11.72 2.94
C ARG A 225 11.31 10.25 2.65
N VAL A 226 10.28 9.42 2.62
CA VAL A 226 10.36 8.01 2.25
C VAL A 226 9.36 7.73 1.14
N GLY A 227 9.83 7.16 0.04
CA GLY A 227 9.06 6.73 -1.13
C GLY A 227 9.76 5.52 -1.74
N ALA A 228 9.76 5.35 -3.05
CA ALA A 228 10.56 4.32 -3.74
C ALA A 228 12.06 4.42 -3.42
N SER A 229 12.54 5.64 -3.18
CA SER A 229 13.82 5.99 -2.58
C SER A 229 13.58 6.84 -1.33
N PHE A 230 14.53 6.92 -0.44
CA PHE A 230 14.42 7.79 0.73
C PHE A 230 15.40 8.97 0.64
N GLN A 231 14.93 10.10 1.14
CA GLN A 231 15.65 11.35 1.12
C GLN A 231 16.30 11.61 2.47
N LEU A 232 17.61 11.81 2.44
CA LEU A 232 18.41 12.22 3.58
C LEU A 232 18.73 13.70 3.46
N THR A 233 18.55 14.45 4.52
CA THR A 233 18.85 15.89 4.60
C THR A 233 19.85 16.14 5.70
N ASP A 234 20.92 16.82 5.38
CA ASP A 234 21.85 17.36 6.36
C ASP A 234 21.28 18.66 6.92
N VAL A 235 20.96 18.67 8.20
CA VAL A 235 20.33 19.81 8.86
C VAL A 235 21.27 21.03 8.92
N ALA A 236 22.58 20.81 8.98
CA ALA A 236 23.57 21.88 9.08
C ALA A 236 23.81 22.61 7.75
N THR A 237 23.71 21.88 6.61
CA THR A 237 24.05 22.42 5.29
C THR A 237 22.85 22.46 4.31
N LEU A 238 21.70 21.89 4.69
CA LEU A 238 20.51 21.69 3.86
C LEU A 238 20.77 20.87 2.58
N ARG A 239 21.86 20.12 2.52
CA ARG A 239 22.13 19.22 1.39
C ARG A 239 21.19 18.03 1.47
N GLN A 240 20.58 17.75 0.34
CA GLN A 240 19.62 16.64 0.20
C GLN A 240 20.21 15.56 -0.71
N ILE A 241 20.03 14.31 -0.31
CA ILE A 241 20.50 13.14 -1.03
C ILE A 241 19.39 12.12 -1.12
N TRP A 242 19.25 11.52 -2.28
CA TRP A 242 18.35 10.39 -2.50
C TRP A 242 19.14 9.08 -2.45
N VAL A 243 18.63 8.12 -1.70
CA VAL A 243 19.22 6.79 -1.55
C VAL A 243 18.20 5.75 -1.96
N ASP A 244 18.57 4.90 -2.91
CA ASP A 244 17.77 3.80 -3.39
C ASP A 244 18.02 2.53 -2.56
N ALA A 245 17.04 1.59 -2.55
CA ALA A 245 17.16 0.33 -1.85
C ALA A 245 18.45 -0.45 -2.24
N PRO A 246 18.84 -0.62 -3.52
CA PRO A 246 20.09 -1.29 -3.87
C PRO A 246 21.34 -0.61 -3.31
N GLN A 247 21.33 0.71 -3.20
CA GLN A 247 22.43 1.49 -2.62
C GLN A 247 22.54 1.24 -1.12
N TYR A 248 21.41 1.27 -0.43
CA TYR A 248 21.33 0.97 1.01
C TYR A 248 21.84 -0.44 1.33
N TYR A 249 21.37 -1.46 0.59
CA TYR A 249 21.74 -2.85 0.86
C TYR A 249 23.20 -3.23 0.51
N ARG A 250 23.92 -2.38 -0.21
CA ARG A 250 25.41 -2.53 -0.41
C ARG A 250 26.19 -2.19 0.84
N SER A 251 25.73 -1.21 1.61
CA SER A 251 26.38 -0.78 2.85
C SER A 251 25.27 -0.41 3.86
N PRO A 252 24.60 -1.40 4.46
CA PRO A 252 23.48 -1.15 5.35
C PRO A 252 23.94 -0.42 6.61
N TYR A 253 23.14 0.53 7.04
CA TYR A 253 23.29 1.27 8.29
C TYR A 253 21.97 1.28 9.05
N ARG A 254 22.02 1.57 10.35
CA ARG A 254 20.84 1.59 11.20
C ARG A 254 20.47 3.03 11.56
N SER A 255 19.21 3.26 11.88
CA SER A 255 18.80 4.50 12.54
C SER A 255 19.40 4.55 13.93
N VAL A 256 20.00 5.68 14.28
CA VAL A 256 20.58 5.95 15.59
C VAL A 256 19.52 6.48 16.54
N GLY A 257 18.59 7.27 16.03
CA GLY A 257 17.44 7.81 16.76
C GLY A 257 16.15 7.51 16.02
N SER A 258 15.18 6.93 16.73
CA SER A 258 13.82 6.69 16.22
C SER A 258 12.85 7.74 16.80
N ALA A 259 11.70 7.93 16.14
CA ALA A 259 10.70 8.91 16.56
C ALA A 259 10.25 8.81 18.03
N LYS A 260 10.39 7.63 18.66
CA LYS A 260 10.10 7.42 20.09
C LYS A 260 11.12 8.08 21.04
N MET A 261 12.32 8.38 20.55
CA MET A 261 13.41 8.99 21.34
C MET A 261 13.41 10.51 21.24
N MET A 262 12.47 11.10 20.51
CA MET A 262 12.36 12.54 20.41
C MET A 262 11.95 13.16 21.75
N THR A 263 12.60 14.28 22.10
CA THR A 263 12.26 15.12 23.23
C THR A 263 11.63 16.41 22.76
N GLU A 264 10.82 17.02 23.61
CA GLU A 264 10.13 18.27 23.33
C GLU A 264 10.95 19.46 23.80
N TYR A 265 11.12 20.46 22.93
CA TYR A 265 11.87 21.69 23.16
C TYR A 265 10.99 22.90 22.95
N ILE A 266 11.21 23.95 23.73
CA ILE A 266 10.64 25.29 23.54
C ILE A 266 11.66 26.12 22.76
N VAL A 267 11.21 26.77 21.68
CA VAL A 267 12.02 27.71 20.92
C VAL A 267 12.02 29.06 21.63
N LEU A 268 13.16 29.48 22.09
CA LEU A 268 13.32 30.78 22.77
C LEU A 268 13.53 31.89 21.75
N ASP A 269 14.45 31.67 20.81
CA ASP A 269 14.76 32.61 19.75
C ASP A 269 15.11 31.90 18.45
N ILE A 270 14.86 32.55 17.31
CA ILE A 270 15.13 32.02 15.98
C ILE A 270 15.67 33.13 15.06
N GLU A 271 16.84 32.90 14.50
CA GLU A 271 17.50 33.78 13.57
C GLU A 271 17.67 33.09 12.20
N PRO A 272 16.98 33.52 11.13
CA PRO A 272 17.15 32.92 9.82
C PRO A 272 18.55 33.25 9.27
N VAL A 273 19.26 32.19 8.82
CA VAL A 273 20.60 32.34 8.20
C VAL A 273 20.41 32.66 6.72
N ASP A 274 20.91 33.83 6.31
CA ASP A 274 20.86 34.23 4.89
C ASP A 274 21.90 33.45 4.07
N MET A 275 21.47 32.39 3.42
CA MET A 275 22.29 31.57 2.52
C MET A 275 22.32 32.13 1.08
N GLY A 276 21.92 33.38 0.87
CA GLY A 276 21.87 34.04 -0.43
C GLY A 276 20.90 33.36 -1.40
N LYS A 277 21.39 32.97 -2.60
CA LYS A 277 20.54 32.36 -3.63
C LYS A 277 20.23 30.86 -3.43
N GLN A 278 20.80 30.22 -2.42
CA GLN A 278 20.55 28.80 -2.12
C GLN A 278 19.36 28.58 -1.18
N ARG A 279 18.19 28.97 -1.63
CA ARG A 279 16.96 28.54 -0.97
C ARG A 279 16.68 27.09 -1.34
N ALA A 280 16.77 26.18 -0.39
CA ALA A 280 16.45 24.77 -0.57
C ALA A 280 14.92 24.54 -0.52
N GLY A 281 14.17 25.19 -1.41
CA GLY A 281 12.72 24.97 -1.56
C GLY A 281 11.90 25.11 -0.28
N LYS A 282 11.41 24.00 0.26
CA LYS A 282 10.58 23.93 1.47
C LYS A 282 11.31 24.30 2.77
N TYR A 283 12.66 24.21 2.81
CA TYR A 283 13.45 24.36 4.02
C TYR A 283 14.24 25.69 4.02
N LEU A 284 14.30 26.29 5.19
CA LEU A 284 15.11 27.49 5.45
C LEU A 284 16.02 27.20 6.66
N LEU A 285 17.32 27.43 6.49
CA LEU A 285 18.26 27.30 7.59
C LEU A 285 18.08 28.45 8.56
N ALA A 286 17.99 28.12 9.84
CA ALA A 286 17.94 29.08 10.91
C ALA A 286 18.81 28.61 12.10
N ASP A 287 19.41 29.57 12.81
CA ASP A 287 20.04 29.33 14.08
C ASP A 287 18.98 29.53 15.18
N VAL A 288 18.84 28.54 16.07
CA VAL A 288 17.79 28.52 17.10
C VAL A 288 18.39 28.35 18.47
N GLN A 289 17.80 29.04 19.44
CA GLN A 289 18.03 28.84 20.85
C GLN A 289 16.83 28.06 21.41
N VAL A 290 17.10 26.92 22.03
CA VAL A 290 16.05 26.04 22.56
C VAL A 290 16.33 25.61 23.98
N ALA A 291 15.27 25.36 24.74
CA ALA A 291 15.33 24.76 26.05
C ALA A 291 14.46 23.52 26.13
N ARG A 292 14.82 22.51 26.90
CA ARG A 292 13.97 21.33 27.09
C ARG A 292 12.71 21.71 27.86
N VAL A 293 11.55 21.23 27.41
CA VAL A 293 10.27 21.46 28.12
C VAL A 293 10.29 20.89 29.52
N SER A 294 10.92 19.73 29.73
CA SER A 294 11.04 19.07 31.05
C SER A 294 11.86 19.89 32.07
N ASP A 295 12.82 20.64 31.59
CA ASP A 295 13.80 21.35 32.41
C ASP A 295 13.46 22.84 32.57
N PHE A 296 12.46 23.31 31.82
CA PHE A 296 12.06 24.72 31.78
C PHE A 296 11.56 25.19 33.15
N GLY A 297 12.17 26.22 33.65
CA GLY A 297 11.89 26.75 34.99
C GLY A 297 12.58 26.03 36.16
N VAL A 298 13.31 24.94 35.93
CA VAL A 298 14.09 24.22 36.93
C VAL A 298 15.59 24.35 36.65
N ASN A 299 15.96 24.15 35.37
CA ASN A 299 17.36 24.26 34.93
C ASN A 299 17.36 24.96 33.55
N ASP A 300 17.71 26.23 33.55
CA ASP A 300 17.67 27.08 32.36
C ASP A 300 18.90 26.86 31.46
N VAL A 301 19.12 25.63 31.01
CA VAL A 301 20.17 25.33 30.01
C VAL A 301 19.67 25.71 28.65
N ILE A 302 20.26 26.73 28.05
CA ILE A 302 20.00 27.15 26.69
C ILE A 302 20.90 26.34 25.74
N LEU A 303 20.32 25.65 24.79
CA LEU A 303 21.02 24.88 23.77
C LEU A 303 20.94 25.61 22.43
N HIS A 304 22.06 25.67 21.71
CA HIS A 304 22.14 26.30 20.41
C HIS A 304 22.14 25.22 19.33
N ALA A 305 21.22 25.33 18.34
CA ALA A 305 21.10 24.36 17.29
C ALA A 305 20.84 25.04 15.93
N LYS A 306 21.21 24.35 14.84
CA LYS A 306 20.81 24.72 13.49
C LYS A 306 19.61 23.89 13.11
N THR A 307 18.61 24.53 12.48
CA THR A 307 17.39 23.86 12.03
C THR A 307 17.07 24.18 10.59
N HIS A 308 16.45 23.22 9.92
CA HIS A 308 15.89 23.38 8.59
C HIS A 308 14.47 23.99 8.58
N LEU A 309 13.87 24.17 9.76
CA LEU A 309 12.47 24.57 9.95
C LEU A 309 12.29 26.09 10.07
N GLY A 310 13.21 26.91 9.57
CA GLY A 310 13.17 28.37 9.72
C GLY A 310 11.91 29.06 9.19
N HIS A 311 11.12 28.40 8.31
CA HIS A 311 9.83 28.91 7.86
C HIS A 311 8.66 28.59 8.79
N HIS A 312 8.78 27.53 9.59
CA HIS A 312 7.66 26.98 10.36
C HIS A 312 7.73 27.29 11.86
N LEU A 313 8.90 27.59 12.37
CA LEU A 313 9.11 27.85 13.79
C LEU A 313 9.15 29.36 14.09
N HIS A 314 8.54 29.73 15.22
CA HIS A 314 8.58 31.06 15.79
C HIS A 314 9.00 30.97 17.25
N ALA A 315 9.45 32.11 17.82
CA ALA A 315 9.76 32.20 19.25
C ALA A 315 8.49 31.86 20.07
N GLY A 316 8.62 30.99 21.06
CA GLY A 316 7.52 30.49 21.88
C GLY A 316 6.87 29.19 21.37
N ASP A 317 7.19 28.72 20.15
CA ASP A 317 6.70 27.45 19.66
C ASP A 317 7.39 26.25 20.35
N THR A 318 6.70 25.11 20.37
CA THR A 318 7.27 23.83 20.79
C THR A 318 7.68 23.01 19.58
N ALA A 319 8.82 22.34 19.65
CA ALA A 319 9.35 21.50 18.58
C ALA A 319 9.86 20.16 19.13
N PHE A 320 9.70 19.10 18.33
CA PHE A 320 10.35 17.82 18.61
C PHE A 320 11.76 17.79 18.04
N GLY A 321 12.68 17.29 18.84
CA GLY A 321 14.07 17.13 18.43
C GLY A 321 14.75 15.97 19.15
N TYR A 322 15.94 15.68 18.68
CA TYR A 322 16.83 14.69 19.27
C TYR A 322 17.93 15.37 20.06
N ASP A 323 18.17 14.89 21.27
CA ASP A 323 19.33 15.26 22.06
C ASP A 323 20.51 14.35 21.68
N LEU A 324 21.42 14.86 20.88
CA LEU A 324 22.55 14.09 20.40
C LEU A 324 23.55 13.73 21.49
N ALA A 325 23.59 14.54 22.57
CA ALA A 325 24.44 14.26 23.71
C ALA A 325 23.94 13.07 24.53
N SER A 326 22.60 12.93 24.68
CA SER A 326 22.00 11.83 25.43
C SER A 326 21.90 10.52 24.62
N LEU A 327 21.87 10.60 23.30
CA LEU A 327 21.74 9.42 22.40
C LEU A 327 22.95 8.48 22.45
N GLN A 328 24.05 8.84 23.15
CA GLN A 328 25.27 8.02 23.24
C GLN A 328 25.61 7.37 21.89
N ILE A 329 25.82 8.18 20.85
CA ILE A 329 26.14 7.68 19.52
C ILE A 329 27.55 7.08 19.57
N VAL A 330 27.61 5.83 20.05
CA VAL A 330 28.82 5.01 20.01
C VAL A 330 28.83 4.24 18.68
N ASP A 331 29.00 4.95 17.58
CA ASP A 331 29.14 4.31 16.29
C ASP A 331 30.64 4.39 15.90
N PRO A 332 31.31 3.22 15.68
CA PRO A 332 32.72 3.20 15.25
C PRO A 332 32.91 3.90 13.89
N GLU A 333 31.84 4.09 13.13
CA GLU A 333 31.88 4.87 11.89
C GLU A 333 32.06 6.37 12.16
N LEU A 334 31.49 6.90 13.25
CA LEU A 334 31.63 8.31 13.63
C LEU A 334 33.09 8.67 13.98
N GLU A 335 33.82 7.72 14.57
CA GLU A 335 35.24 7.93 14.87
C GLU A 335 36.11 8.12 13.60
N LYS A 336 35.69 7.61 12.47
CA LYS A 336 36.40 7.76 11.20
C LYS A 336 36.33 9.18 10.62
N TYR A 337 35.35 9.97 11.08
CA TYR A 337 35.17 11.37 10.69
C TYR A 337 36.03 12.35 11.52
N LYS A 338 37.07 11.89 12.19
CA LYS A 338 37.88 12.51 13.27
C LYS A 338 38.37 13.95 13.08
N HIS A 339 38.15 14.60 11.99
CA HIS A 339 38.71 15.93 11.78
C HIS A 339 37.64 16.97 11.43
N GLY A 340 37.14 17.69 12.44
CA GLY A 340 36.52 19.00 12.26
C GLY A 340 35.01 19.07 12.17
N ILE A 341 34.27 17.98 12.44
CA ILE A 341 32.82 18.06 12.48
C ILE A 341 32.38 18.33 13.91
N GLN A 342 31.91 19.55 14.15
CA GLN A 342 31.18 19.88 15.38
C GLN A 342 29.74 19.36 15.21
N LEU A 343 29.39 18.37 16.03
CA LEU A 343 28.01 17.91 16.12
C LEU A 343 27.20 18.93 16.91
N PRO A 344 25.99 19.28 16.46
CA PRO A 344 25.09 20.11 17.25
C PRO A 344 24.63 19.33 18.49
N ASP A 345 24.35 20.04 19.58
CA ASP A 345 23.84 19.41 20.81
C ASP A 345 22.44 18.85 20.60
N VAL A 346 21.62 19.56 19.80
CA VAL A 346 20.21 19.21 19.50
C VAL A 346 19.95 19.29 18.01
N LEU A 347 19.15 18.35 17.50
CA LEU A 347 18.66 18.35 16.13
C LEU A 347 17.14 18.40 16.14
N LEU A 348 16.55 19.52 15.71
CA LEU A 348 15.10 19.67 15.61
C LEU A 348 14.58 18.97 14.36
N VAL A 349 13.44 18.28 14.50
CA VAL A 349 12.84 17.46 13.43
C VAL A 349 11.55 18.06 12.92
N LYS A 350 10.60 18.38 13.81
CA LYS A 350 9.29 18.94 13.47
C LYS A 350 8.71 19.82 14.56
N LYS A 351 7.75 20.70 14.20
CA LYS A 351 6.96 21.47 15.14
C LYS A 351 6.02 20.56 15.93
N SER A 352 5.85 20.81 17.22
CA SER A 352 4.93 20.08 18.09
C SER A 352 3.61 20.81 18.23
N TYR A 353 2.52 20.07 18.11
CA TYR A 353 1.16 20.58 18.34
C TYR A 353 0.46 19.84 19.51
N GLN A 354 1.23 19.13 20.35
CA GLN A 354 0.65 18.23 21.37
C GLN A 354 -0.25 18.95 22.37
N GLU A 355 0.17 20.11 22.89
CA GLU A 355 -0.64 20.86 23.85
C GLU A 355 -1.98 21.33 23.24
N LYS A 356 -1.92 21.87 22.01
CA LYS A 356 -3.10 22.36 21.29
C LYS A 356 -4.07 21.20 21.03
N ARG A 357 -3.55 20.04 20.56
CA ARG A 357 -4.35 18.82 20.35
C ARG A 357 -4.97 18.27 21.62
N ARG A 358 -4.22 18.32 22.75
CA ARG A 358 -4.72 17.90 24.06
C ARG A 358 -5.90 18.78 24.51
N LYS A 359 -5.79 20.10 24.36
CA LYS A 359 -6.87 21.05 24.66
C LYS A 359 -8.10 20.77 23.79
N ARG A 360 -7.90 20.50 22.48
CA ARG A 360 -8.97 20.19 21.54
C ARG A 360 -9.70 18.88 21.88
N ARG A 361 -8.97 17.82 22.26
CA ARG A 361 -9.58 16.57 22.74
C ARG A 361 -10.38 16.76 24.02
N GLN A 362 -9.91 17.61 24.93
CA GLN A 362 -10.66 17.93 26.16
C GLN A 362 -11.97 18.67 25.87
N ARG A 363 -12.04 19.42 24.77
CA ARG A 363 -13.28 20.06 24.28
C ARG A 363 -14.21 19.09 23.54
N GLY A 364 -13.83 17.82 23.34
CA GLY A 364 -14.64 16.80 22.66
C GLY A 364 -14.76 16.96 21.17
N VAL A 365 -13.81 17.66 20.54
CA VAL A 365 -13.79 17.81 19.07
C VAL A 365 -13.10 16.59 18.45
N ASP A 366 -13.90 15.69 17.88
CA ASP A 366 -13.43 14.52 17.17
C ASP A 366 -13.09 14.85 15.71
N ARG A 367 -12.28 13.99 15.08
CA ARG A 367 -11.95 14.10 13.67
C ARG A 367 -13.18 13.92 12.78
N ALA A 368 -13.36 14.81 11.81
CA ALA A 368 -14.47 14.77 10.85
C ALA A 368 -14.29 13.69 9.76
N TRP A 369 -13.17 12.96 9.76
CA TRP A 369 -12.78 12.00 8.74
C TRP A 369 -12.33 10.67 9.36
N LYS A 370 -12.39 9.60 8.55
CA LYS A 370 -11.98 8.25 8.92
C LYS A 370 -11.19 7.62 7.78
N LEU A 371 -10.35 6.63 8.13
CA LEU A 371 -9.62 5.79 7.18
C LEU A 371 -10.34 4.45 7.00
N GLN A 372 -10.29 3.91 5.80
CA GLN A 372 -10.69 2.53 5.54
C GLN A 372 -9.60 1.58 6.03
N ARG A 373 -10.00 0.40 6.52
CA ARG A 373 -9.07 -0.64 6.96
C ARG A 373 -9.20 -1.89 6.11
N MET A 374 -8.11 -2.61 5.94
CA MET A 374 -8.12 -3.94 5.33
C MET A 374 -8.63 -4.99 6.33
N ASP A 375 -9.28 -6.02 5.81
CA ASP A 375 -9.65 -7.21 6.58
C ASP A 375 -8.42 -8.08 6.82
N ILE A 376 -7.75 -7.86 7.94
CA ILE A 376 -6.54 -8.58 8.34
C ILE A 376 -6.93 -9.63 9.37
N ALA A 377 -6.64 -10.90 9.06
CA ALA A 377 -6.80 -11.99 10.02
C ALA A 377 -5.73 -11.85 11.12
N GLU A 378 -6.17 -11.60 12.34
CA GLU A 378 -5.31 -11.57 13.53
C GLU A 378 -5.10 -13.02 14.02
N GLU A 379 -3.87 -13.35 14.45
CA GLU A 379 -3.62 -14.65 15.06
C GLU A 379 -4.36 -14.71 16.42
N GLU A 380 -5.30 -15.64 16.53
CA GLU A 380 -5.98 -15.99 17.78
C GLU A 380 -4.97 -16.59 18.76
N GLY A 381 -4.23 -15.78 19.49
CA GLY A 381 -3.22 -16.34 20.40
C GLY A 381 -2.62 -15.39 21.44
N ALA A 382 -2.82 -14.10 21.30
CA ALA A 382 -2.23 -13.09 22.19
C ALA A 382 -3.14 -12.68 23.35
N GLY A 383 -3.89 -13.61 23.93
CA GLY A 383 -4.60 -13.38 25.19
C GLY A 383 -3.65 -13.32 26.36
N GLY A 384 -3.45 -12.14 26.95
CA GLY A 384 -2.61 -11.93 28.12
C GLY A 384 -2.01 -10.54 28.19
N ALA A 385 -1.24 -10.25 29.25
CA ALA A 385 -0.60 -8.94 29.47
C ALA A 385 0.34 -8.47 28.33
N ARG A 386 0.80 -9.40 27.46
CA ARG A 386 1.57 -9.08 26.26
C ARG A 386 0.67 -8.51 25.16
N GLY A 387 -0.53 -9.09 24.96
CA GLY A 387 -1.50 -8.60 23.99
C GLY A 387 -1.95 -7.18 24.26
N ALA A 388 -2.31 -6.87 25.51
CA ALA A 388 -2.72 -5.52 25.90
C ALA A 388 -1.63 -4.46 25.62
N ARG A 389 -0.35 -4.77 25.88
CA ARG A 389 0.76 -3.84 25.57
C ARG A 389 0.99 -3.67 24.07
N GLU A 390 0.68 -4.69 23.28
CA GLU A 390 0.80 -4.63 21.82
C GLU A 390 -0.36 -3.85 21.19
N GLU A 391 -1.56 -3.99 21.74
CA GLU A 391 -2.72 -3.16 21.39
C GLU A 391 -2.49 -1.68 21.72
N ASP A 392 -1.95 -1.36 22.90
CA ASP A 392 -1.60 0.01 23.27
C ASP A 392 -0.56 0.61 22.32
N ARG A 393 0.46 -0.19 21.93
CA ARG A 393 1.47 0.26 20.95
C ARG A 393 0.84 0.52 19.59
N ARG A 394 -0.03 -0.38 19.14
CA ARG A 394 -0.74 -0.24 17.85
C ARG A 394 -1.62 1.00 17.85
N ALA A 395 -2.35 1.26 18.94
CA ALA A 395 -3.17 2.45 19.07
C ALA A 395 -2.33 3.75 19.06
N ASN A 396 -1.18 3.74 19.73
CA ASN A 396 -0.25 4.88 19.70
C ASN A 396 0.36 5.11 18.31
N ASP A 397 0.77 4.03 17.61
CA ASP A 397 1.31 4.12 16.25
C ASP A 397 0.24 4.60 15.25
N GLU A 398 -1.02 4.16 15.43
CA GLU A 398 -2.16 4.64 14.65
C GLU A 398 -2.44 6.12 14.87
N GLU A 399 -2.47 6.56 16.13
CA GLU A 399 -2.67 7.96 16.44
C GLU A 399 -1.53 8.84 15.90
N ALA A 400 -0.29 8.37 15.97
CA ALA A 400 0.86 9.05 15.39
C ALA A 400 0.74 9.16 13.85
N PHE A 401 0.23 8.11 13.19
CA PHE A 401 -0.02 8.13 11.75
C PHE A 401 -1.15 9.10 11.37
N LEU A 402 -2.24 9.13 12.13
CA LEU A 402 -3.33 10.09 11.93
C LEU A 402 -2.86 11.54 12.08
N GLN A 403 -1.97 11.80 13.04
CA GLN A 403 -1.35 13.11 13.22
C GLN A 403 -0.44 13.47 12.04
N GLU A 404 0.32 12.53 11.52
CA GLU A 404 1.15 12.73 10.34
C GLU A 404 0.33 13.10 9.09
N LEU A 405 -0.84 12.48 8.91
CA LEU A 405 -1.78 12.84 7.83
C LEU A 405 -2.35 14.28 7.97
N GLU A 406 -2.52 14.74 9.19
CA GLU A 406 -2.96 16.13 9.45
C GLU A 406 -1.84 17.14 9.16
N GLU A 407 -0.59 16.79 9.50
CA GLU A 407 0.58 17.68 9.38
C GLU A 407 1.17 17.73 7.97
N ASP A 408 1.21 16.60 7.26
CA ASP A 408 1.91 16.48 5.98
C ASP A 408 0.93 16.35 4.80
N GLU A 409 0.92 17.39 3.97
CA GLU A 409 0.11 17.45 2.76
C GLU A 409 0.56 16.41 1.71
N ASP A 410 1.87 16.15 1.59
CA ASP A 410 2.43 15.19 0.64
C ASP A 410 1.96 13.75 0.95
N VAL A 411 1.86 13.39 2.24
CA VAL A 411 1.36 12.09 2.68
C VAL A 411 -0.14 12.01 2.50
N ARG A 412 -0.85 13.09 2.82
CA ARG A 412 -2.31 13.20 2.68
C ARG A 412 -2.77 13.00 1.23
N ALA A 413 -2.09 13.60 0.28
CA ALA A 413 -2.42 13.45 -1.15
C ALA A 413 -2.32 12.01 -1.67
N GLN A 414 -1.54 11.17 -0.99
CA GLN A 414 -1.36 9.76 -1.37
C GLN A 414 -2.41 8.82 -0.77
N VAL A 415 -3.11 9.24 0.28
CA VAL A 415 -4.06 8.42 1.05
C VAL A 415 -5.50 8.81 0.74
N GLN A 416 -6.42 7.85 0.74
CA GLN A 416 -7.85 8.14 0.64
C GLN A 416 -8.46 8.40 2.01
N ILE A 417 -9.06 9.57 2.18
CA ILE A 417 -9.68 10.02 3.42
C ILE A 417 -11.18 10.14 3.23
N PHE A 418 -11.96 9.46 4.05
CA PHE A 418 -13.42 9.45 3.95
C PHE A 418 -14.05 10.37 4.99
N LYS A 419 -15.10 11.09 4.60
CA LYS A 419 -15.90 11.88 5.53
C LYS A 419 -16.60 10.94 6.51
N ALA A 420 -16.49 11.21 7.81
CA ALA A 420 -17.25 10.46 8.81
C ALA A 420 -18.76 10.64 8.58
N ALA A 421 -19.53 9.54 8.62
CA ALA A 421 -20.97 9.62 8.47
C ALA A 421 -21.58 10.54 9.55
N PRO A 422 -22.55 11.40 9.22
CA PRO A 422 -23.22 12.26 10.18
C PRO A 422 -24.06 11.38 11.14
N GLY A 423 -23.49 11.05 12.28
CA GLY A 423 -24.12 10.17 13.28
C GLY A 423 -23.14 9.68 14.34
N ALA A 424 -21.84 9.84 14.10
CA ALA A 424 -20.80 9.51 15.06
C ALA A 424 -20.42 10.69 15.99
N THR A 425 -20.96 11.88 15.75
CA THR A 425 -20.83 13.03 16.65
C THR A 425 -21.92 12.97 17.69
N ASN A 426 -21.53 12.98 18.94
CA ASN A 426 -22.46 13.11 20.08
C ASN A 426 -23.39 14.30 19.87
N PRO A 427 -24.74 14.15 19.96
CA PRO A 427 -25.72 15.22 19.68
C PRO A 427 -25.80 16.24 20.83
N GLY A 428 -24.69 16.74 21.32
CA GLY A 428 -24.65 17.63 22.49
C GLY A 428 -23.66 18.79 22.38
N VAL A 429 -22.87 18.87 21.34
CA VAL A 429 -21.88 19.96 21.21
C VAL A 429 -22.46 21.05 20.34
N GLN A 430 -23.05 22.07 20.98
CA GLN A 430 -23.27 23.37 20.36
C GLN A 430 -21.93 23.91 19.89
N GLN A 431 -21.85 24.31 18.63
CA GLN A 431 -20.75 25.12 18.09
C GLN A 431 -20.70 26.43 18.88
N HIS A 432 -19.93 26.43 19.95
CA HIS A 432 -19.47 27.70 20.52
C HIS A 432 -18.40 28.22 19.57
N GLN A 433 -18.78 29.22 18.81
CA GLN A 433 -17.85 30.20 18.23
C GLN A 433 -17.27 31.03 19.39
N ASP A 434 -16.27 30.48 20.03
CA ASP A 434 -15.36 31.30 20.83
C ASP A 434 -14.12 31.54 19.95
N ASP A 435 -14.01 32.78 19.51
CA ASP A 435 -12.89 33.36 18.76
C ASP A 435 -11.62 33.32 19.65
N ASP A 436 -11.02 32.16 19.81
CA ASP A 436 -9.69 32.02 20.40
C ASP A 436 -8.72 31.82 19.23
N GLU A 437 -8.11 32.94 18.77
CA GLU A 437 -7.11 33.05 17.68
C GLU A 437 -5.94 32.02 17.82
N SER A 438 -5.85 31.29 18.94
CA SER A 438 -4.82 30.30 19.20
C SER A 438 -5.08 28.90 18.66
N ASP A 439 -6.31 28.57 18.22
CA ASP A 439 -6.67 27.24 17.72
C ASP A 439 -6.48 27.11 16.18
N ASP A 440 -6.34 28.23 15.45
CA ASP A 440 -6.21 28.25 13.98
C ASP A 440 -4.89 27.66 13.46
N ASP A 441 -3.89 27.50 14.31
CA ASP A 441 -2.56 26.99 13.95
C ASP A 441 -2.43 25.45 13.95
N VAL A 442 -3.46 24.71 14.38
CA VAL A 442 -3.41 23.23 14.37
C VAL A 442 -3.70 22.76 12.96
N PRO A 443 -2.80 22.00 12.31
CA PRO A 443 -3.03 21.49 10.97
C PRO A 443 -4.24 20.55 10.94
N GLU A 444 -5.19 20.84 10.05
CA GLU A 444 -6.36 20.02 9.79
C GLU A 444 -6.41 19.57 8.34
N VAL A 445 -7.22 18.54 8.09
CA VAL A 445 -7.51 18.11 6.73
C VAL A 445 -8.52 19.10 6.13
N PRO A 446 -8.19 19.84 5.04
CA PRO A 446 -9.09 20.78 4.42
C PRO A 446 -10.39 20.10 3.95
N ILE A 447 -11.52 20.77 4.12
CA ILE A 447 -12.84 20.24 3.69
C ILE A 447 -12.87 20.01 2.18
N GLU A 448 -12.08 20.78 1.41
CA GLU A 448 -11.93 20.64 -0.03
C GLU A 448 -11.41 19.25 -0.42
N CYS A 449 -10.39 18.73 0.28
CA CYS A 449 -9.87 17.38 0.04
C CYS A 449 -10.92 16.29 0.30
N LEU A 450 -11.87 16.52 1.21
CA LEU A 450 -12.94 15.58 1.50
C LEU A 450 -14.07 15.64 0.45
N LEU A 451 -14.22 16.76 -0.28
CA LEU A 451 -15.23 16.95 -1.31
C LEU A 451 -14.75 16.45 -2.69
N ASP A 452 -13.50 16.65 -3.02
CA ASP A 452 -12.90 16.21 -4.29
C ASP A 452 -12.94 14.68 -4.45
N GLU A 453 -12.73 13.94 -3.39
CA GLU A 453 -12.82 12.47 -3.43
C GLU A 453 -14.25 11.94 -3.63
N LEU A 454 -15.27 12.65 -3.16
CA LEU A 454 -16.66 12.29 -3.43
C LEU A 454 -17.01 12.40 -4.91
N SER A 455 -16.40 13.34 -5.63
CA SER A 455 -16.58 13.52 -7.08
C SER A 455 -15.82 12.47 -7.89
N LEU A 456 -14.61 12.13 -7.48
CA LEU A 456 -13.75 11.11 -8.12
C LEU A 456 -14.32 9.70 -7.91
N ASN A 457 -14.82 9.38 -6.73
CA ASN A 457 -15.41 8.07 -6.44
C ASN A 457 -16.72 7.85 -7.23
N ARG A 458 -17.44 8.91 -7.54
CA ARG A 458 -18.60 8.88 -8.41
C ARG A 458 -18.23 8.67 -9.89
N GLN A 459 -17.11 9.22 -10.35
CA GLN A 459 -16.57 8.99 -11.68
C GLN A 459 -15.93 7.60 -11.83
N ALA A 460 -15.20 7.12 -10.82
CA ALA A 460 -14.60 5.79 -10.83
C ALA A 460 -15.65 4.65 -10.83
N GLN A 461 -16.79 4.84 -10.20
CA GLN A 461 -17.91 3.89 -10.28
C GLN A 461 -18.61 3.90 -11.64
N VAL A 462 -18.55 5.00 -12.39
CA VAL A 462 -19.12 5.10 -13.74
C VAL A 462 -18.15 4.54 -14.78
N THR A 463 -16.83 4.70 -14.60
CA THR A 463 -15.82 4.20 -15.53
C THR A 463 -15.43 2.74 -15.28
N ALA A 464 -15.57 2.22 -14.06
CA ALA A 464 -15.36 0.79 -13.77
C ALA A 464 -16.42 -0.15 -14.38
N GLY A 465 -17.48 0.40 -14.99
CA GLY A 465 -18.45 -0.34 -15.75
C GLY A 465 -18.08 -0.59 -17.22
N ASP A 466 -17.10 0.15 -17.77
CA ASP A 466 -16.86 0.18 -19.21
C ASP A 466 -15.46 -0.28 -19.68
N GLU A 467 -14.51 -0.59 -18.78
CA GLU A 467 -13.14 -1.01 -19.17
C GLU A 467 -12.75 -2.39 -18.63
N TYR A 468 -13.42 -3.44 -19.13
CA TYR A 468 -12.87 -4.79 -19.18
C TYR A 468 -13.04 -5.36 -20.59
N GLU A 469 -12.50 -4.69 -21.61
CA GLU A 469 -12.24 -5.25 -22.92
C GLU A 469 -10.73 -5.37 -23.15
N GLU A 470 -10.28 -6.64 -23.18
CA GLU A 470 -9.27 -7.25 -24.03
C GLU A 470 -7.84 -6.65 -24.03
N GLU A 471 -6.92 -7.38 -23.40
CA GLU A 471 -5.64 -7.74 -23.99
C GLU A 471 -5.23 -9.15 -23.51
N GLU A 472 -5.76 -10.19 -24.15
CA GLU A 472 -5.13 -11.50 -24.15
C GLU A 472 -3.98 -11.49 -25.17
N GLY A 473 -2.80 -11.09 -24.73
CA GLY A 473 -1.56 -11.30 -25.45
C GLY A 473 -1.17 -12.77 -25.37
N GLU A 474 -1.17 -13.45 -26.55
CA GLU A 474 -0.54 -14.74 -26.78
C GLU A 474 0.94 -14.66 -26.39
N TYR A 475 1.32 -15.37 -25.34
CA TYR A 475 2.72 -15.68 -25.09
C TYR A 475 3.01 -17.06 -25.67
N GLU A 476 3.68 -17.10 -26.83
CA GLU A 476 4.35 -18.27 -27.34
C GLU A 476 5.39 -18.74 -26.32
N GLU A 477 5.23 -19.97 -25.84
CA GLU A 477 6.27 -20.70 -25.12
C GLU A 477 7.42 -21.00 -26.10
N GLY A 478 8.48 -20.20 -26.02
CA GLY A 478 9.75 -20.55 -26.67
C GLY A 478 10.37 -21.70 -25.89
N GLU A 479 10.44 -22.86 -26.53
CA GLU A 479 11.29 -23.99 -26.13
C GLU A 479 12.76 -23.55 -26.33
N GLU A 480 13.46 -23.24 -25.24
CA GLU A 480 14.92 -23.18 -25.24
C GLU A 480 15.47 -24.60 -25.05
N ASP A 481 15.91 -25.19 -26.15
CA ASP A 481 16.76 -26.36 -26.20
C ASP A 481 18.12 -26.03 -25.59
N ASP A 482 18.37 -26.47 -24.37
CA ASP A 482 19.71 -26.52 -23.76
C ASP A 482 20.46 -27.76 -24.32
N ASP A 483 21.13 -27.58 -25.45
CA ASP A 483 22.18 -28.47 -25.90
C ASP A 483 23.42 -28.34 -24.97
N MET A 484 23.54 -29.26 -24.04
CA MET A 484 24.80 -29.53 -23.35
C MET A 484 25.67 -30.44 -24.23
N ALA A 485 26.72 -29.88 -24.78
CA ALA A 485 27.81 -30.65 -25.35
C ALA A 485 29.13 -30.27 -24.66
N ASP A 486 29.77 -31.33 -24.06
CA ASP A 486 31.18 -31.51 -23.64
C ASP A 486 31.74 -30.51 -22.59
#